data_9fb3f48613680d48b96a75d224bf5ff5
#
_entry.id   9fb3f48613680d48b96a75d224bf5ff5
#
_cell.length_a   1.000
_cell.length_b   1.000
_cell.length_c   1.000
_cell.angle_alpha   90.00
_cell.angle_beta   90.00
_cell.angle_gamma   90.00
#
_symmetry.space_group_name_H-M   'P 1'
#
loop_
_entity.id
_entity.type
_entity.pdbx_description
1 polymer ?
#
loop_
_entity_poly.entity_id
_entity_poly.type
_entity_poly.pdbx_seq_one_letter_code
_entity_poly.pdbx_strand_id
1 'polypeptide(L)'
;MDADVGAARDTAQAKRVAKAIVNSPLVKTAVHGADPNWGRVAMAIGKCSDDTDIDEARVVIRFGDQEVYPTPVDDTGLGELAAYMKGADVRIHVSLNTGDANATVWGCDLSDGYVRINADYTT
;
A
#
# COMPACT_ATOMS: atom_id res chain seq x y z
N MET A 1 3.30 -6.80 -6.61
CA MET A 1 2.79 -6.04 -5.45
C MET A 1 1.27 -5.98 -5.50
N ASP A 2 0.63 -6.15 -4.37
CA ASP A 2 -0.81 -5.93 -4.26
C ASP A 2 -1.12 -5.14 -2.99
N ALA A 3 -2.29 -4.48 -2.99
CA ALA A 3 -2.82 -3.78 -1.83
C ALA A 3 -4.16 -4.41 -1.45
N ASP A 4 -4.25 -4.83 -0.20
CA ASP A 4 -5.46 -5.38 0.40
C ASP A 4 -5.97 -4.39 1.43
N VAL A 5 -7.11 -3.76 1.14
CA VAL A 5 -7.71 -2.77 2.02
C VAL A 5 -8.94 -3.38 2.66
N GLY A 6 -8.93 -3.46 3.98
CA GLY A 6 -10.00 -4.04 4.77
C GLY A 6 -10.61 -3.06 5.75
N ALA A 7 -11.64 -3.51 6.44
CA ALA A 7 -12.38 -2.70 7.43
C ALA A 7 -12.82 -1.35 6.84
N ALA A 8 -13.21 -1.33 5.56
CA ALA A 8 -13.65 -0.14 4.85
C ALA A 8 -15.17 0.04 4.98
N ARG A 9 -15.63 1.27 4.82
CA ARG A 9 -17.06 1.62 4.85
C ARG A 9 -17.87 0.81 3.83
N ASP A 10 -17.32 0.68 2.61
CA ASP A 10 -17.92 -0.09 1.53
C ASP A 10 -16.82 -0.58 0.58
N THR A 11 -17.21 -1.44 -0.37
CA THR A 11 -16.27 -2.00 -1.34
C THR A 11 -15.68 -0.92 -2.24
N ALA A 12 -16.46 0.10 -2.59
CA ALA A 12 -16.00 1.20 -3.45
C ALA A 12 -14.86 1.99 -2.76
N GLN A 13 -15.00 2.29 -1.47
CA GLN A 13 -13.95 2.94 -0.69
C GLN A 13 -12.70 2.08 -0.64
N ALA A 14 -12.85 0.78 -0.34
CA ALA A 14 -11.72 -0.15 -0.29
C ALA A 14 -10.98 -0.18 -1.62
N LYS A 15 -11.68 -0.24 -2.74
CA LYS A 15 -11.09 -0.21 -4.08
C LYS A 15 -10.35 1.09 -4.37
N ARG A 16 -10.95 2.25 -4.04
CA ARG A 16 -10.31 3.55 -4.27
C ARG A 16 -8.97 3.64 -3.54
N VAL A 17 -8.96 3.27 -2.27
CA VAL A 17 -7.75 3.31 -1.46
C VAL A 17 -6.71 2.32 -1.98
N ALA A 18 -7.11 1.09 -2.28
CA ALA A 18 -6.20 0.08 -2.82
C ALA A 18 -5.59 0.53 -4.14
N LYS A 19 -6.38 1.10 -5.05
CA LYS A 19 -5.89 1.64 -6.32
C LYS A 19 -4.94 2.81 -6.12
N ALA A 20 -5.23 3.70 -5.18
CA ALA A 20 -4.34 4.82 -4.87
C ALA A 20 -2.97 4.33 -4.43
N ILE A 21 -2.92 3.26 -3.64
CA ILE A 21 -1.66 2.66 -3.17
C ILE A 21 -0.89 2.04 -4.33
N VAL A 22 -1.52 1.15 -5.11
CA VAL A 22 -0.80 0.43 -6.18
C VAL A 22 -0.44 1.33 -7.36
N ASN A 23 -1.13 2.44 -7.54
CA ASN A 23 -0.84 3.41 -8.61
C ASN A 23 0.11 4.52 -8.17
N SER A 24 0.50 4.58 -6.91
CA SER A 24 1.43 5.60 -6.42
C SER A 24 2.85 5.28 -6.91
N PRO A 25 3.49 6.18 -7.70
CA PRO A 25 4.87 5.97 -8.12
C PRO A 25 5.83 5.91 -6.93
N LEU A 26 5.57 6.65 -5.85
CA LEU A 26 6.41 6.66 -4.66
C LEU A 26 6.33 5.33 -3.91
N VAL A 27 5.12 4.74 -3.82
CA VAL A 27 4.95 3.42 -3.20
C VAL A 27 5.64 2.35 -4.04
N LYS A 28 5.46 2.40 -5.36
CA LYS A 28 6.12 1.44 -6.27
C LYS A 28 7.63 1.50 -6.16
N THR A 29 8.20 2.69 -6.09
CA THR A 29 9.64 2.88 -5.92
C THR A 29 10.12 2.30 -4.60
N ALA A 30 9.39 2.52 -3.52
CA ALA A 30 9.73 1.97 -2.21
C ALA A 30 9.70 0.44 -2.22
N VAL A 31 8.67 -0.16 -2.79
CA VAL A 31 8.53 -1.62 -2.89
C VAL A 31 9.66 -2.20 -3.75
N HIS A 32 9.96 -1.59 -4.89
CA HIS A 32 11.05 -2.03 -5.76
C HIS A 32 12.40 -1.99 -5.04
N GLY A 33 12.63 -0.98 -4.21
CA GLY A 33 13.84 -0.85 -3.41
C GLY A 33 13.82 -1.63 -2.09
N ALA A 34 12.81 -2.44 -1.85
CA ALA A 34 12.61 -3.18 -0.59
C ALA A 34 12.62 -2.25 0.64
N ASP A 35 12.05 -1.06 0.50
CA ASP A 35 11.94 -0.06 1.55
C ASP A 35 10.53 -0.12 2.15
N PRO A 36 10.37 -0.52 3.44
CA PRO A 36 9.07 -0.57 4.10
C PRO A 36 8.58 0.81 4.50
N ASN A 37 8.38 1.67 3.53
CA ASN A 37 8.06 3.08 3.73
C ASN A 37 6.56 3.28 3.92
N TRP A 38 6.11 3.16 5.17
CA TRP A 38 4.70 3.37 5.51
C TRP A 38 4.24 4.82 5.24
N GLY A 39 5.16 5.78 5.32
CA GLY A 39 4.83 7.19 5.05
C GLY A 39 4.31 7.42 3.65
N ARG A 40 4.89 6.75 2.65
CA ARG A 40 4.43 6.83 1.26
C ARG A 40 3.06 6.19 1.08
N VAL A 41 2.81 5.09 1.80
CA VAL A 41 1.48 4.45 1.82
C VAL A 41 0.46 5.39 2.45
N ALA A 42 0.79 6.00 3.57
CA ALA A 42 -0.09 6.97 4.25
C ALA A 42 -0.41 8.17 3.34
N MET A 43 0.58 8.66 2.59
CA MET A 43 0.36 9.74 1.62
C MET A 43 -0.60 9.34 0.51
N ALA A 44 -0.48 8.11 0.01
CA ALA A 44 -1.40 7.60 -1.01
C ALA A 44 -2.84 7.54 -0.48
N ILE A 45 -3.02 7.09 0.75
CA ILE A 45 -4.32 7.07 1.42
C ILE A 45 -4.85 8.50 1.56
N GLY A 46 -4.01 9.43 1.95
CA GLY A 46 -4.37 10.85 2.13
C GLY A 46 -4.84 11.53 0.86
N LYS A 47 -4.48 11.02 -0.32
CA LYS A 47 -4.97 11.54 -1.60
C LYS A 47 -6.41 11.16 -1.88
N CYS A 48 -7.01 10.26 -1.11
CA CYS A 48 -8.43 9.91 -1.20
C CYS A 48 -9.26 10.92 -0.41
N SER A 49 -9.14 12.21 -0.76
CA SER A 49 -9.69 13.33 0.01
C SER A 49 -11.22 13.37 0.05
N ASP A 50 -11.89 12.69 -0.88
CA ASP A 50 -13.35 12.57 -0.89
C ASP A 50 -13.85 11.60 0.20
N ASP A 51 -12.98 10.77 0.74
CA ASP A 51 -13.30 9.82 1.80
C ASP A 51 -13.00 10.43 3.17
N THR A 52 -13.81 11.41 3.57
CA THR A 52 -13.59 12.20 4.79
C THR A 52 -13.77 11.42 6.08
N ASP A 53 -14.35 10.23 6.02
CA ASP A 53 -14.49 9.33 7.17
C ASP A 53 -13.20 8.56 7.48
N ILE A 54 -12.17 8.64 6.64
CA ILE A 54 -10.87 8.04 6.93
C ILE A 54 -10.12 8.90 7.93
N ASP A 55 -9.81 8.32 9.09
CA ASP A 55 -9.09 8.98 10.17
C ASP A 55 -7.71 8.33 10.33
N GLU A 56 -6.65 9.09 10.15
CA GLU A 56 -5.27 8.61 10.27
C GLU A 56 -5.01 7.89 11.60
N ALA A 57 -5.64 8.35 12.69
CA ALA A 57 -5.47 7.73 14.00
C ALA A 57 -6.02 6.31 14.08
N ARG A 58 -6.90 5.93 13.14
CA ARG A 58 -7.56 4.61 13.10
C ARG A 58 -6.97 3.70 12.04
N VAL A 59 -6.17 4.24 11.12
CA VAL A 59 -5.58 3.45 10.04
C VAL A 59 -4.45 2.58 10.58
N VAL A 60 -4.41 1.32 10.11
CA VAL A 60 -3.33 0.38 10.41
C VAL A 60 -2.72 -0.07 9.09
N ILE A 61 -1.40 -0.01 8.98
CA ILE A 61 -0.65 -0.40 7.77
C ILE A 61 0.27 -1.56 8.12
N ARG A 62 0.24 -2.61 7.29
CA ARG A 62 1.12 -3.79 7.38
C ARG A 62 1.78 -4.05 6.04
N PHE A 63 3.04 -4.48 6.08
CA PHE A 63 3.70 -5.09 4.93
C PHE A 63 3.79 -6.59 5.23
N GLY A 64 3.11 -7.42 4.43
CA GLY A 64 2.90 -8.81 4.79
C GLY A 64 2.13 -8.88 6.10
N ASP A 65 2.65 -9.60 7.06
CA ASP A 65 2.03 -9.74 8.38
C ASP A 65 2.54 -8.73 9.41
N GLN A 66 3.52 -7.90 9.03
CA GLN A 66 4.19 -6.99 9.97
C GLN A 66 3.52 -5.63 9.98
N GLU A 67 2.98 -5.24 11.12
CA GLU A 67 2.47 -3.89 11.30
C GLU A 67 3.63 -2.90 11.34
N VAL A 68 3.49 -1.80 10.58
CA VAL A 68 4.50 -0.73 10.51
C VAL A 68 3.94 0.62 10.94
N TYR A 69 2.61 0.75 11.01
CA TYR A 69 1.93 1.97 11.45
C TYR A 69 0.58 1.57 12.07
N PRO A 70 0.18 2.11 13.22
CA PRO A 70 0.88 3.15 14.00
C PRO A 70 2.02 2.62 14.87
N THR A 71 2.18 1.31 15.01
CA THR A 71 3.23 0.73 15.84
C THR A 71 4.52 0.63 15.04
N PRO A 72 5.60 1.32 15.44
CA PRO A 72 6.87 1.26 14.72
C PRO A 72 7.54 -0.12 14.85
N VAL A 73 8.31 -0.47 13.84
CA VAL A 73 9.06 -1.73 13.79
C VAL A 73 10.46 -1.47 14.35
N ASP A 74 10.97 -2.41 15.16
CA ASP A 74 12.34 -2.34 15.65
C ASP A 74 13.37 -2.71 14.56
N ASP A 75 14.67 -2.58 14.85
CA ASP A 75 15.72 -2.84 13.87
C ASP A 75 15.72 -4.28 13.37
N THR A 76 15.45 -5.25 14.24
CA THR A 76 15.33 -6.67 13.86
C THR A 76 14.17 -6.87 12.91
N GLY A 77 13.01 -6.31 13.23
CA GLY A 77 11.82 -6.37 12.39
C GLY A 77 12.02 -5.70 11.04
N LEU A 78 12.75 -4.57 10.99
CA LEU A 78 13.09 -3.91 9.73
C LEU A 78 13.94 -4.78 8.83
N GLY A 79 14.92 -5.51 9.39
CA GLY A 79 15.75 -6.44 8.62
C GLY A 79 14.94 -7.58 8.04
N GLU A 80 14.05 -8.18 8.83
CA GLU A 80 13.16 -9.25 8.38
C GLU A 80 12.19 -8.75 7.29
N LEU A 81 11.68 -7.55 7.46
CA LEU A 81 10.74 -6.94 6.54
C LEU A 81 11.40 -6.62 5.20
N ALA A 82 12.63 -6.09 5.22
CA ALA A 82 13.39 -5.84 4.01
C ALA A 82 13.64 -7.15 3.24
N ALA A 83 13.95 -8.24 3.93
CA ALA A 83 14.10 -9.56 3.32
C ALA A 83 12.80 -10.05 2.68
N TYR A 84 11.66 -9.88 3.36
CA TYR A 84 10.34 -10.19 2.81
C TYR A 84 10.06 -9.40 1.53
N MET A 85 10.37 -8.11 1.52
CA MET A 85 10.07 -7.21 0.39
C MET A 85 10.94 -7.48 -0.84
N LYS A 86 12.04 -8.21 -0.70
CA LYS A 86 12.85 -8.66 -1.83
C LYS A 86 12.23 -9.83 -2.58
N GLY A 87 11.22 -10.47 -2.02
CA GLY A 87 10.48 -11.53 -2.68
C GLY A 87 9.59 -11.01 -3.81
N ALA A 88 9.04 -11.94 -4.59
CA ALA A 88 8.21 -11.60 -5.76
C ALA A 88 6.85 -11.01 -5.37
N ASP A 89 6.31 -11.43 -4.23
CA ASP A 89 4.95 -11.09 -3.81
C ASP A 89 4.98 -10.21 -2.55
N VAL A 90 4.93 -8.90 -2.75
CA VAL A 90 4.80 -7.96 -1.64
C VAL A 90 3.34 -7.55 -1.51
N ARG A 91 2.76 -7.76 -0.34
CA ARG A 91 1.40 -7.37 -0.02
C ARG A 91 1.38 -6.27 1.03
N ILE A 92 0.67 -5.19 0.70
CA ILE A 92 0.43 -4.08 1.62
C ILE A 92 -1.00 -4.22 2.12
N HIS A 93 -1.16 -4.40 3.44
CA HIS A 93 -2.46 -4.48 4.08
C HIS A 93 -2.77 -3.16 4.77
N VAL A 94 -3.97 -2.64 4.52
CA VAL A 94 -4.45 -1.44 5.18
C VAL A 94 -5.81 -1.73 5.79
N SER A 95 -5.96 -1.42 7.08
CA SER A 95 -7.25 -1.43 7.76
C SER A 95 -7.67 0.01 7.98
N LEU A 96 -8.79 0.42 7.39
CA LEU A 96 -9.30 1.80 7.50
C LEU A 96 -10.11 2.01 8.78
N ASN A 97 -10.73 0.94 9.27
CA ASN A 97 -11.61 0.96 10.45
C ASN A 97 -12.80 1.92 10.29
N THR A 98 -13.36 1.94 9.07
CA THR A 98 -14.56 2.72 8.73
C THR A 98 -15.79 1.83 8.48
N GLY A 99 -15.60 0.50 8.50
CA GLY A 99 -16.67 -0.47 8.27
C GLY A 99 -16.12 -1.88 8.17
N ASP A 100 -16.78 -2.75 7.42
CA ASP A 100 -16.46 -4.17 7.32
C ASP A 100 -16.15 -4.64 5.88
N ALA A 101 -16.11 -3.75 4.92
CA ALA A 101 -15.86 -4.09 3.52
C ALA A 101 -14.37 -4.23 3.23
N ASN A 102 -14.04 -4.99 2.18
CA ASN A 102 -12.65 -5.15 1.75
C ASN A 102 -12.55 -5.23 0.23
N ALA A 103 -11.36 -4.99 -0.28
CA ALA A 103 -11.01 -5.21 -1.69
C ALA A 103 -9.49 -5.37 -1.80
N THR A 104 -9.08 -6.17 -2.78
CA THR A 104 -7.66 -6.34 -3.12
C THR A 104 -7.45 -5.87 -4.55
N VAL A 105 -6.41 -5.08 -4.77
CA VAL A 105 -6.02 -4.62 -6.10
C VAL A 105 -4.56 -4.99 -6.34
N TRP A 106 -4.29 -5.59 -7.48
CA TRP A 106 -2.94 -5.98 -7.90
C TRP A 106 -2.34 -4.88 -8.77
N GLY A 107 -1.05 -4.61 -8.56
CA GLY A 107 -0.31 -3.64 -9.34
C GLY A 107 1.05 -4.17 -9.75
N CYS A 108 1.69 -3.51 -10.71
CA CYS A 108 3.05 -3.82 -11.14
C CYS A 108 4.04 -3.02 -10.30
N ASP A 109 5.21 -3.62 -10.02
CA ASP A 109 6.34 -2.88 -9.49
C ASP A 109 7.04 -2.10 -10.62
N LEU A 110 8.15 -1.41 -10.31
CA LEU A 110 8.94 -0.68 -11.29
C LEU A 110 9.92 -1.62 -11.99
N SER A 111 9.38 -2.61 -12.71
CA SER A 111 10.15 -3.47 -13.60
C SER A 111 10.30 -2.81 -14.98
N ASP A 112 11.22 -3.32 -15.82
CA ASP A 112 11.39 -2.85 -17.19
C ASP A 112 10.08 -2.96 -17.98
N GLY A 113 9.35 -4.04 -17.79
CA GLY A 113 8.08 -4.23 -18.46
C GLY A 113 7.05 -3.19 -18.07
N TYR A 114 6.99 -2.85 -16.78
CA TYR A 114 6.11 -1.79 -16.29
C TYR A 114 6.47 -0.43 -16.90
N VAL A 115 7.75 -0.07 -16.89
CA VAL A 115 8.21 1.20 -17.41
C VAL A 115 7.86 1.36 -18.89
N ARG A 116 8.07 0.31 -19.70
CA ARG A 116 7.72 0.34 -21.13
C ARG A 116 6.23 0.52 -21.36
N ILE A 117 5.40 -0.24 -20.65
CA ILE A 117 3.95 -0.13 -20.79
C ILE A 117 3.47 1.26 -20.39
N ASN A 118 4.00 1.79 -19.29
CA ASN A 118 3.62 3.11 -18.81
C ASN A 118 4.03 4.22 -19.80
N ALA A 119 5.20 4.12 -20.42
CA ALA A 119 5.65 5.06 -21.43
C ALA A 119 4.74 5.03 -22.67
N ASP A 120 4.31 3.85 -23.10
CA ASP A 120 3.39 3.69 -24.23
C ASP A 120 2.04 4.33 -23.94
N TYR A 121 1.54 4.24 -22.72
CA TYR A 121 0.26 4.83 -22.33
C TYR A 121 0.33 6.34 -22.15
N THR A 122 1.48 6.88 -21.86
CA THR A 122 1.63 8.31 -21.61
C THR A 122 1.92 9.10 -22.87
N THR A 123 2.26 8.44 -23.94
CA THR A 123 2.47 9.08 -25.22
C THR A 123 1.19 9.15 -26.03
#